data_9b2b15db8bcbb3aa5ba8e30b94e7dd90
#
_entry.id   9b2b15db8bcbb3aa5ba8e30b94e7dd90
#
_cell.length_a   1.000
_cell.length_b   1.000
_cell.length_c   1.000
_cell.angle_alpha   90.00
_cell.angle_beta   90.00
_cell.angle_gamma   90.00
#
_symmetry.space_group_name_H-M   'P 1'
#
loop_
_entity.id
_entity.type
_entity.pdbx_description
1 polymer ?
#
loop_
_entity_poly.entity_id
_entity_poly.type
_entity_poly.pdbx_seq_one_letter_code
_entity_poly.pdbx_strand_id
1 'polypeptide(L)'
;MQYGIVVFPSKDVQDAANSYRKRYDPHYQLIQPHLTVREKEEWSGDRLAEAVKRLEQVTSGLAPFEMRFNRFSSFYPANPVIYMALADPQPMLELHRALCGEQLSEAGKPYHYTPHLTIGQQMGDDELHDVLASLKQRKLDLTT
;
A
#
# COMPACT_ATOMS: atom_id res chain seq x y z
N MET A 1 0.91 -0.35 21.72
CA MET A 1 0.65 -1.23 20.58
C MET A 1 0.62 -0.40 19.31
N GLN A 2 1.15 -0.94 18.22
CA GLN A 2 1.23 -0.22 16.95
C GLN A 2 0.01 -0.48 16.09
N TYR A 3 -0.47 0.57 15.43
CA TYR A 3 -1.62 0.51 14.52
C TYR A 3 -1.32 1.27 13.24
N GLY A 4 -1.84 0.77 12.15
CA GLY A 4 -1.82 1.44 10.86
C GLY A 4 -3.19 1.32 10.18
N ILE A 5 -3.34 1.95 9.04
CA ILE A 5 -4.56 1.87 8.24
C ILE A 5 -4.20 1.34 6.86
N VAL A 6 -4.88 0.29 6.44
CA VAL A 6 -4.64 -0.36 5.15
C VAL A 6 -5.97 -0.58 4.41
N VAL A 7 -5.86 -0.76 3.10
CA VAL A 7 -6.95 -1.21 2.24
C VAL A 7 -6.58 -2.60 1.71
N PHE A 8 -7.51 -3.54 1.81
CA PHE A 8 -7.35 -4.87 1.21
C PHE A 8 -8.07 -4.89 -0.13
N PRO A 9 -7.36 -5.22 -1.22
CA PRO A 9 -8.01 -5.36 -2.53
C PRO A 9 -8.87 -6.63 -2.59
N SER A 10 -9.58 -6.80 -3.70
CA SER A 10 -10.38 -8.00 -3.93
C SER A 10 -9.51 -9.26 -3.92
N LYS A 11 -10.16 -10.42 -3.73
CA LYS A 11 -9.47 -11.70 -3.68
C LYS A 11 -8.65 -11.98 -4.96
N ASP A 12 -9.19 -11.63 -6.12
CA ASP A 12 -8.50 -11.84 -7.38
C ASP A 12 -7.17 -11.08 -7.44
N VAL A 13 -7.17 -9.84 -7.00
CA VAL A 13 -5.95 -9.03 -6.92
C VAL A 13 -5.01 -9.58 -5.85
N GLN A 14 -5.54 -9.99 -4.70
CA GLN A 14 -4.72 -10.61 -3.65
C GLN A 14 -4.04 -11.89 -4.16
N ASP A 15 -4.76 -12.75 -4.86
CA ASP A 15 -4.21 -14.00 -5.40
C ASP A 15 -3.11 -13.72 -6.43
N ALA A 16 -3.34 -12.75 -7.32
CA ALA A 16 -2.33 -12.33 -8.28
C ALA A 16 -1.08 -11.79 -7.60
N ALA A 17 -1.24 -10.91 -6.61
CA ALA A 17 -0.12 -10.38 -5.85
C ALA A 17 0.64 -11.48 -5.11
N ASN A 18 -0.06 -12.43 -4.51
CA ASN A 18 0.55 -13.55 -3.79
C ASN A 18 1.35 -14.48 -4.71
N SER A 19 1.01 -14.55 -5.99
CA SER A 19 1.79 -15.35 -6.95
C SER A 19 3.24 -14.84 -7.07
N TYR A 20 3.45 -13.54 -6.83
CA TYR A 20 4.77 -12.92 -6.78
C TYR A 20 5.35 -12.90 -5.36
N ARG A 21 4.51 -12.57 -4.36
CA ARG A 21 4.94 -12.39 -2.98
C ARG A 21 5.59 -13.63 -2.38
N LYS A 22 5.10 -14.80 -2.70
CA LYS A 22 5.69 -16.04 -2.15
C LYS A 22 7.12 -16.30 -2.63
N ARG A 23 7.55 -15.64 -3.70
CA ARG A 23 8.94 -15.70 -4.20
C ARG A 23 9.79 -14.53 -3.71
N TYR A 24 9.21 -13.34 -3.55
CA TYR A 24 9.97 -12.11 -3.41
C TYR A 24 9.69 -11.37 -2.10
N ASP A 25 8.74 -11.79 -1.30
CA ASP A 25 8.36 -11.09 -0.08
C ASP A 25 8.48 -12.02 1.14
N PRO A 26 9.48 -11.81 2.01
CA PRO A 26 9.60 -12.62 3.22
C PRO A 26 8.44 -12.45 4.20
N HIS A 27 7.60 -11.43 4.04
CA HIS A 27 6.41 -11.23 4.85
C HIS A 27 5.16 -11.88 4.28
N TYR A 28 5.30 -12.71 3.24
CA TYR A 28 4.18 -13.36 2.54
C TYR A 28 3.17 -14.03 3.47
N GLN A 29 3.63 -14.72 4.50
CA GLN A 29 2.77 -15.45 5.44
C GLN A 29 2.33 -14.60 6.63
N LEU A 30 2.86 -13.40 6.79
CA LEU A 30 2.59 -12.56 7.96
C LEU A 30 1.39 -11.65 7.77
N ILE A 31 1.13 -11.22 6.56
CA ILE A 31 0.03 -10.32 6.24
C ILE A 31 -0.43 -10.53 4.80
N GLN A 32 -1.72 -10.34 4.55
CA GLN A 32 -2.29 -10.40 3.21
C GLN A 32 -1.85 -9.20 2.36
N PRO A 33 -1.89 -9.31 1.02
CA PRO A 33 -1.60 -8.16 0.14
C PRO A 33 -2.50 -6.98 0.48
N HIS A 34 -1.90 -5.80 0.58
CA HIS A 34 -2.62 -4.60 1.01
C HIS A 34 -1.96 -3.34 0.46
N LEU A 35 -2.74 -2.25 0.46
CA LEU A 35 -2.22 -0.92 0.22
C LEU A 35 -2.27 -0.16 1.54
N THR A 36 -1.14 0.35 1.97
CA THR A 36 -1.08 1.15 3.20
C THR A 36 -1.59 2.55 2.92
N VAL A 37 -2.53 3.01 3.75
CA VAL A 37 -3.00 4.39 3.75
C VAL A 37 -2.21 5.19 4.76
N ARG A 38 -2.02 4.62 5.95
CA ARG A 38 -1.26 5.25 7.03
C ARG A 38 -0.33 4.22 7.65
N GLU A 39 0.96 4.55 7.71
CA GLU A 39 1.97 3.68 8.31
C GLU A 39 1.70 3.43 9.78
N LYS A 40 2.10 2.27 10.27
CA LYS A 40 1.92 1.92 11.67
C LYS A 40 2.71 2.84 12.58
N GLU A 41 2.09 3.21 13.70
CA GLU A 41 2.73 3.99 14.73
C GLU A 41 2.14 3.62 16.09
N GLU A 42 2.81 4.02 17.16
CA GLU A 42 2.35 3.74 18.51
C GLU A 42 1.15 4.62 18.85
N TRP A 43 0.02 4.02 19.18
CA TRP A 43 -1.19 4.73 19.57
C TRP A 43 -1.69 4.25 20.95
N SER A 44 -2.10 5.19 21.79
CA SER A 44 -2.87 4.91 22.98
C SER A 44 -4.27 4.41 22.63
N GLY A 45 -4.99 3.88 23.62
CA GLY A 45 -6.39 3.50 23.41
C GLY A 45 -7.27 4.65 22.98
N ASP A 46 -7.05 5.86 23.54
CA ASP A 46 -7.79 7.07 23.18
C ASP A 46 -7.49 7.48 21.73
N ARG A 47 -6.23 7.41 21.31
CA ARG A 47 -5.84 7.72 19.95
C ARG A 47 -6.45 6.73 18.96
N LEU A 48 -6.47 5.45 19.30
CA LEU A 48 -7.10 4.42 18.48
C LEU A 48 -8.60 4.70 18.31
N ALA A 49 -9.30 5.05 19.40
CA ALA A 49 -10.73 5.36 19.34
C ALA A 49 -11.02 6.56 18.42
N GLU A 50 -10.19 7.61 18.51
CA GLU A 50 -10.29 8.77 17.61
C GLU A 50 -10.06 8.37 16.15
N ALA A 51 -9.08 7.50 15.90
CA ALA A 51 -8.77 7.04 14.55
C ALA A 51 -9.92 6.25 13.95
N VAL A 52 -10.52 5.33 14.71
CA VAL A 52 -11.68 4.55 14.28
C VAL A 52 -12.86 5.46 13.96
N LYS A 53 -13.14 6.42 14.83
CA LYS A 53 -14.21 7.39 14.61
C LYS A 53 -14.00 8.21 13.35
N ARG A 54 -12.78 8.69 13.13
CA ARG A 54 -12.43 9.45 11.93
C ARG A 54 -12.56 8.60 10.67
N LEU A 55 -12.12 7.35 10.74
CA LEU A 55 -12.23 6.40 9.65
C LEU A 55 -13.71 6.17 9.24
N GLU A 56 -14.59 5.98 10.24
CA GLU A 56 -16.02 5.83 9.99
C GLU A 56 -16.62 7.08 9.35
N GLN A 57 -16.26 8.26 9.82
CA GLN A 57 -16.75 9.53 9.28
C GLN A 57 -16.32 9.72 7.82
N VAL A 58 -15.07 9.46 7.52
CA VAL A 58 -14.52 9.63 6.16
C VAL A 58 -15.14 8.63 5.21
N THR A 59 -15.19 7.35 5.59
CA THR A 59 -15.67 6.29 4.71
C THR A 59 -17.19 6.33 4.48
N SER A 60 -17.95 6.82 5.45
CA SER A 60 -19.40 6.95 5.29
C SER A 60 -19.79 7.98 4.20
N GLY A 61 -18.95 8.98 3.97
CA GLY A 61 -19.16 9.98 2.92
C GLY A 61 -18.45 9.69 1.61
N LEU A 62 -17.74 8.57 1.52
CA LEU A 62 -16.92 8.23 0.36
C LEU A 62 -17.59 7.15 -0.48
N ALA A 63 -17.79 7.42 -1.76
CA ALA A 63 -18.28 6.41 -2.69
C ALA A 63 -17.18 5.36 -2.96
N PRO A 64 -17.55 4.08 -3.17
CA PRO A 64 -16.57 3.09 -3.62
C PRO A 64 -15.90 3.54 -4.91
N PHE A 65 -14.63 3.19 -5.06
CA PHE A 65 -13.88 3.53 -6.26
C PHE A 65 -13.08 2.32 -6.75
N GLU A 66 -12.83 2.31 -8.06
CA GLU A 66 -11.99 1.27 -8.66
C GLU A 66 -10.52 1.61 -8.53
N MET A 67 -9.70 0.56 -8.36
CA MET A 67 -8.25 0.66 -8.44
C MET A 67 -7.75 -0.27 -9.54
N ARG A 68 -6.98 0.29 -10.48
CA ARG A 68 -6.38 -0.46 -11.57
C ARG A 68 -4.88 -0.48 -11.42
N PHE A 69 -4.32 -1.68 -11.34
CA PHE A 69 -2.89 -1.90 -11.28
C PHE A 69 -2.40 -2.22 -12.69
N ASN A 70 -1.52 -1.41 -13.24
CA ASN A 70 -1.11 -1.53 -14.64
C ASN A 70 0.39 -1.57 -14.86
N ARG A 71 1.21 -1.56 -13.80
CA ARG A 71 2.66 -1.65 -13.95
C ARG A 71 3.32 -2.07 -12.66
N PHE A 72 4.55 -2.58 -12.78
CA PHE A 72 5.46 -2.81 -11.66
C PHE A 72 6.42 -1.65 -11.55
N SER A 73 6.78 -1.28 -10.34
CA SER A 73 7.72 -0.20 -10.07
C SER A 73 8.50 -0.49 -8.79
N SER A 74 9.40 0.40 -8.42
CA SER A 74 10.26 0.22 -7.24
C SER A 74 10.53 1.56 -6.58
N PHE A 75 10.81 1.51 -5.26
CA PHE A 75 11.30 2.66 -4.50
C PHE A 75 12.84 2.74 -4.48
N TYR A 76 13.53 1.84 -5.18
CA TYR A 76 14.98 1.88 -5.27
C TYR A 76 15.46 3.24 -5.81
N PRO A 77 16.51 3.86 -5.29
CA PRO A 77 17.40 3.33 -4.25
C PRO A 77 16.98 3.62 -2.81
N ALA A 78 15.87 4.33 -2.57
CA ALA A 78 15.44 4.70 -1.22
C ALA A 78 15.07 3.46 -0.40
N ASN A 79 14.41 2.48 -1.03
CA ASN A 79 14.02 1.21 -0.42
C ASN A 79 14.09 0.08 -1.45
N PRO A 80 14.55 -1.13 -1.04
CA PRO A 80 14.61 -2.28 -1.94
C PRO A 80 13.23 -2.97 -2.03
N VAL A 81 12.24 -2.26 -2.54
CA VAL A 81 10.85 -2.71 -2.63
C VAL A 81 10.38 -2.67 -4.07
N ILE A 82 9.71 -3.75 -4.50
CA ILE A 82 8.99 -3.81 -5.78
C ILE A 82 7.50 -3.86 -5.50
N TYR A 83 6.73 -3.09 -6.23
CA TYR A 83 5.29 -3.00 -6.02
C TYR A 83 4.50 -2.91 -7.31
N MET A 84 3.23 -3.27 -7.22
CA MET A 84 2.24 -3.01 -8.27
C MET A 84 1.72 -1.58 -8.07
N ALA A 85 1.75 -0.80 -9.14
CA ALA A 85 1.39 0.61 -9.11
C ALA A 85 0.03 0.85 -9.75
N LEU A 86 -0.68 1.87 -9.24
CA LEU A 86 -1.99 2.26 -9.73
C LEU A 86 -1.89 3.10 -11.01
N ALA A 87 -2.78 2.82 -11.95
CA ALA A 87 -2.94 3.64 -13.15
C ALA A 87 -3.37 5.07 -12.80
N ASP A 88 -4.32 5.18 -11.86
CA ASP A 88 -4.78 6.46 -11.31
C ASP A 88 -4.69 6.43 -9.78
N PRO A 89 -3.72 7.10 -9.19
CA PRO A 89 -3.58 7.11 -7.73
C PRO A 89 -4.50 8.11 -7.02
N GLN A 90 -5.23 8.97 -7.71
CA GLN A 90 -5.98 10.08 -7.11
C GLN A 90 -6.97 9.65 -6.03
N PRO A 91 -7.82 8.63 -6.22
CA PRO A 91 -8.75 8.23 -5.16
C PRO A 91 -8.04 7.83 -3.87
N MET A 92 -6.91 7.12 -3.96
CA MET A 92 -6.12 6.73 -2.78
C MET A 92 -5.42 7.94 -2.15
N LEU A 93 -4.95 8.89 -2.96
CA LEU A 93 -4.35 10.13 -2.44
C LEU A 93 -5.39 10.95 -1.67
N GLU A 94 -6.61 11.02 -2.17
CA GLU A 94 -7.71 11.72 -1.49
C GLU A 94 -8.07 11.03 -0.17
N LEU A 95 -8.15 9.70 -0.16
CA LEU A 95 -8.40 8.93 1.06
C LEU A 95 -7.29 9.16 2.09
N HIS A 96 -6.04 9.10 1.66
CA HIS A 96 -4.89 9.38 2.53
C HIS A 96 -4.98 10.78 3.13
N ARG A 97 -5.26 11.79 2.30
CA ARG A 97 -5.36 13.18 2.75
C ARG A 97 -6.48 13.35 3.78
N ALA A 98 -7.63 12.72 3.55
CA ALA A 98 -8.76 12.78 4.46
C ALA A 98 -8.46 12.11 5.81
N LEU A 99 -7.72 10.99 5.79
CA LEU A 99 -7.40 10.22 7.00
C LEU A 99 -6.16 10.72 7.74
N CYS A 100 -5.30 11.50 7.10
CA CYS A 100 -4.07 12.00 7.69
C CYS A 100 -4.10 13.52 7.94
N GLY A 101 -5.27 14.16 7.80
CA GLY A 101 -5.46 15.56 8.13
C GLY A 101 -5.99 15.74 9.55
N GLU A 102 -5.97 16.97 10.05
CA GLU A 102 -6.53 17.35 11.35
C GLU A 102 -6.06 16.44 12.49
N GLN A 103 -7.00 15.67 13.07
CA GLN A 103 -6.78 14.84 14.25
C GLN A 103 -5.79 13.70 14.04
N LEU A 104 -5.64 13.23 12.81
CA LEU A 104 -4.72 12.14 12.45
C LEU A 104 -3.55 12.64 11.61
N SER A 105 -3.17 13.89 11.77
CA SER A 105 -2.10 14.49 10.97
C SER A 105 -0.79 13.70 11.06
N GLU A 106 -0.14 13.54 9.93
CA GLU A 106 1.21 13.01 9.80
C GLU A 106 2.25 14.15 9.67
N ALA A 107 1.93 15.32 10.15
CA ALA A 107 2.81 16.48 10.09
C ALA A 107 4.19 16.14 10.68
N GLY A 108 5.23 16.54 9.98
CA GLY A 108 6.61 16.21 10.37
C GLY A 108 7.16 14.92 9.81
N LYS A 109 6.36 14.09 9.18
CA LYS A 109 6.85 12.90 8.48
C LYS A 109 7.45 13.32 7.13
N PRO A 110 8.70 12.95 6.85
CA PRO A 110 9.43 13.49 5.69
C PRO A 110 9.24 12.67 4.42
N TYR A 111 8.13 11.96 4.23
CA TYR A 111 7.95 11.15 3.05
C TYR A 111 6.75 11.62 2.22
N HIS A 112 6.85 11.37 0.92
CA HIS A 112 5.78 11.61 -0.03
C HIS A 112 4.94 10.34 -0.17
N TYR A 113 3.61 10.43 0.07
CA TYR A 113 2.74 9.28 -0.01
C TYR A 113 2.59 8.79 -1.46
N THR A 114 2.94 7.54 -1.70
CA THR A 114 2.75 6.86 -2.98
C THR A 114 1.93 5.59 -2.74
N PRO A 115 0.68 5.52 -3.20
CA PRO A 115 -0.12 4.30 -3.06
C PRO A 115 0.56 3.15 -3.79
N HIS A 116 0.70 2.01 -3.11
CA HIS A 116 1.38 0.86 -3.71
C HIS A 116 0.95 -0.45 -3.05
N LEU A 117 1.07 -1.54 -3.79
CA LEU A 117 0.87 -2.88 -3.27
C LEU A 117 2.19 -3.64 -3.39
N THR A 118 2.87 -3.82 -2.29
CA THR A 118 4.18 -4.47 -2.25
C THR A 118 4.09 -5.94 -2.65
N ILE A 119 4.94 -6.37 -3.57
CA ILE A 119 5.07 -7.77 -3.97
C ILE A 119 6.46 -8.34 -3.70
N GLY A 120 7.45 -7.50 -3.43
CA GLY A 120 8.79 -7.94 -3.10
C GLY A 120 9.50 -6.92 -2.23
N GLN A 121 10.32 -7.40 -1.30
CA GLN A 121 11.10 -6.55 -0.41
C GLN A 121 12.28 -7.29 0.18
N GLN A 122 13.18 -6.55 0.82
CA GLN A 122 14.39 -7.09 1.46
C GLN A 122 15.30 -7.83 0.48
N MET A 123 15.39 -7.32 -0.76
CA MET A 123 16.25 -7.89 -1.80
C MET A 123 17.56 -7.12 -1.89
N GLY A 124 18.63 -7.83 -2.31
CA GLY A 124 19.86 -7.17 -2.71
C GLY A 124 19.67 -6.41 -4.02
N ASP A 125 20.57 -5.46 -4.31
CA ASP A 125 20.46 -4.58 -5.48
C ASP A 125 20.40 -5.35 -6.80
N ASP A 126 21.27 -6.33 -7.00
CA ASP A 126 21.31 -7.10 -8.24
C ASP A 126 20.04 -7.93 -8.43
N GLU A 127 19.56 -8.58 -7.36
CA GLU A 127 18.33 -9.34 -7.39
C GLU A 127 17.13 -8.45 -7.73
N LEU A 128 17.04 -7.27 -7.09
CA LEU A 128 15.97 -6.32 -7.33
C LEU A 128 15.93 -5.90 -8.79
N HIS A 129 17.08 -5.54 -9.36
CA HIS A 129 17.15 -5.10 -10.76
C HIS A 129 16.76 -6.22 -11.73
N ASP A 130 17.21 -7.45 -11.49
CA ASP A 130 16.88 -8.59 -12.33
C ASP A 130 15.39 -8.94 -12.28
N VAL A 131 14.81 -8.97 -11.08
CA VAL A 131 13.39 -9.27 -10.88
C VAL A 131 12.54 -8.17 -11.51
N LEU A 132 12.85 -6.91 -11.26
CA LEU A 132 12.11 -5.78 -11.79
C LEU A 132 12.14 -5.77 -13.33
N ALA A 133 13.30 -5.98 -13.94
CA ALA A 133 13.43 -6.05 -15.39
C ALA A 133 12.57 -7.17 -15.98
N SER A 134 12.53 -8.33 -15.33
CA SER A 134 11.70 -9.46 -15.75
C SER A 134 10.20 -9.12 -15.65
N LEU A 135 9.79 -8.49 -14.55
CA LEU A 135 8.39 -8.12 -14.31
C LEU A 135 7.90 -7.03 -15.27
N LYS A 136 8.76 -6.08 -15.62
CA LYS A 136 8.40 -5.01 -16.56
C LYS A 136 8.09 -5.49 -17.96
N GLN A 137 8.53 -6.70 -18.31
CA GLN A 137 8.19 -7.33 -19.59
C GLN A 137 6.80 -7.99 -19.57
N ARG A 138 6.21 -8.14 -18.40
CA ARG A 138 4.89 -8.76 -18.25
C ARG A 138 3.81 -7.70 -18.32
N LYS A 139 2.70 -8.05 -18.97
CA LYS A 139 1.52 -7.20 -18.98
C LYS A 139 0.80 -7.34 -17.64
N LEU A 140 0.56 -6.23 -16.98
CA LEU A 140 -0.21 -6.18 -15.74
C LEU A 140 -1.49 -5.38 -15.98
N ASP A 141 -2.64 -5.98 -15.67
CA ASP A 141 -3.93 -5.31 -15.76
C ASP A 141 -4.89 -5.98 -14.76
N LEU A 142 -4.95 -5.43 -13.56
CA LEU A 142 -5.78 -5.93 -12.47
C LEU A 142 -6.64 -4.80 -11.93
N THR A 143 -7.93 -5.07 -11.75
CA THR A 143 -8.89 -4.08 -11.21
C THR A 143 -9.62 -4.64 -9.99
N THR A 144 -9.80 -3.76 -8.99
CA THR A 144 -10.54 -4.10 -7.78
C THR A 144 -11.45 -2.96 -7.35
#